data_7dd4019e4233ebb5a492dda4d2c94a69
#
_entry.id   7dd4019e4233ebb5a492dda4d2c94a69
#
_cell.length_a   1.000
_cell.length_b   1.000
_cell.length_c   1.000
_cell.angle_alpha   90.00
_cell.angle_beta   90.00
_cell.angle_gamma   90.00
#
_symmetry.space_group_name_H-M   'P 1'
#
loop_
_entity.id
_entity.type
_entity.pdbx_description
1 polymer ?
#
loop_
_entity_poly.entity_id
_entity_poly.type
_entity_poly.pdbx_seq_one_letter_code
_entity_poly.pdbx_strand_id
1 'polypeptide(L)'
;MKESNSQAFRRGFRDGIPIGLGYLAVSFSIGIAARNIGLNAFQGFLMSLLNNASAGEYAGLTVIAANSPYIEVAIVTLITNARYLLMSCAMSQRLSPDLSLGHRLLMSYDITDELFGIAISRPGTLNPYYTYGAMVTPLPGWAFGTMLGVIAGNIMSPRMVSAFSVALFGMFIAIIIPPSKQNKVVAGLVTLAFISSFAATCLPWISTLSDGTRTIILNVVLSAGAAFFFPIPTEDETSASTKQ
;
A
#
# COMPACT_ATOMS: atom_id res chain seq x y z
N MET A 1 -18.33 -14.68 19.19
CA MET A 1 -17.88 -13.66 20.21
C MET A 1 -17.22 -12.52 19.47
N LYS A 2 -17.66 -11.28 19.67
CA LYS A 2 -16.97 -10.11 19.10
C LYS A 2 -15.59 -9.98 19.74
N GLU A 3 -14.55 -9.86 18.92
CA GLU A 3 -13.17 -9.62 19.38
C GLU A 3 -13.11 -8.31 20.18
N SER A 4 -12.44 -8.29 21.34
CA SER A 4 -12.30 -7.05 22.11
C SER A 4 -11.33 -6.09 21.41
N ASN A 5 -11.49 -4.78 21.64
CA ASN A 5 -10.63 -3.75 21.06
C ASN A 5 -9.13 -3.97 21.38
N SER A 6 -8.82 -4.40 22.58
CA SER A 6 -7.44 -4.73 22.98
C SER A 6 -6.88 -5.94 22.25
N GLN A 7 -7.69 -6.97 22.02
CA GLN A 7 -7.29 -8.15 21.25
C GLN A 7 -7.06 -7.80 19.78
N ALA A 8 -7.98 -7.01 19.19
CA ALA A 8 -7.86 -6.51 17.83
C ALA A 8 -6.56 -5.70 17.65
N PHE A 9 -6.28 -4.77 18.55
CA PHE A 9 -5.06 -3.96 18.54
C PHE A 9 -3.79 -4.82 18.60
N ARG A 10 -3.72 -5.75 19.57
CA ARG A 10 -2.53 -6.62 19.72
C ARG A 10 -2.31 -7.50 18.49
N ARG A 11 -3.39 -7.97 17.87
CA ARG A 11 -3.29 -8.76 16.63
C ARG A 11 -2.80 -7.88 15.49
N GLY A 12 -3.39 -6.69 15.30
CA GLY A 12 -2.93 -5.73 14.31
C GLY A 12 -1.45 -5.39 14.49
N PHE A 13 -1.03 -5.10 15.72
CA PHE A 13 0.38 -4.83 16.03
C PHE A 13 1.31 -5.98 15.60
N ARG A 14 0.93 -7.22 15.93
CA ARG A 14 1.72 -8.39 15.53
C ARG A 14 1.79 -8.54 14.01
N ASP A 15 0.67 -8.35 13.32
CA ASP A 15 0.59 -8.48 11.87
C ASP A 15 1.34 -7.34 11.17
N GLY A 16 1.45 -6.15 11.80
CA GLY A 16 2.17 -4.99 11.31
C GLY A 16 3.71 -5.08 11.45
N ILE A 17 4.25 -5.88 12.38
CA ILE A 17 5.70 -5.97 12.59
C ILE A 17 6.48 -6.34 11.32
N PRO A 18 6.13 -7.40 10.57
CA PRO A 18 6.84 -7.73 9.34
C PRO A 18 6.78 -6.62 8.29
N ILE A 19 5.63 -5.92 8.21
CA ILE A 19 5.44 -4.79 7.30
C ILE A 19 6.37 -3.64 7.70
N GLY A 20 6.42 -3.31 8.99
CA GLY A 20 7.29 -2.24 9.51
C GLY A 20 8.78 -2.49 9.25
N LEU A 21 9.23 -3.75 9.40
CA LEU A 21 10.61 -4.13 9.06
C LEU A 21 10.88 -4.00 7.56
N GLY A 22 9.93 -4.40 6.71
CA GLY A 22 10.02 -4.21 5.26
C GLY A 22 10.06 -2.72 4.89
N TYR A 23 9.21 -1.92 5.51
CA TYR A 23 9.13 -0.47 5.30
C TYR A 23 10.42 0.24 5.67
N LEU A 24 11.02 -0.09 6.80
CA LEU A 24 12.30 0.47 7.21
C LEU A 24 13.40 0.19 6.18
N ALA A 25 13.42 -1.01 5.60
CA ALA A 25 14.40 -1.38 4.58
C ALA A 25 14.17 -0.64 3.26
N VAL A 26 12.91 -0.51 2.83
CA VAL A 26 12.55 0.12 1.55
C VAL A 26 12.70 1.63 1.60
N SER A 27 12.16 2.26 2.64
CA SER A 27 12.23 3.71 2.81
C SER A 27 13.65 4.23 2.98
N PHE A 28 14.57 3.37 3.41
CA PHE A 28 15.99 3.70 3.40
C PHE A 28 16.48 4.08 1.99
N SER A 29 16.04 3.38 0.93
CA SER A 29 16.38 3.72 -0.45
C SER A 29 15.77 5.06 -0.89
N ILE A 30 14.56 5.38 -0.42
CA ILE A 30 13.93 6.70 -0.62
C ILE A 30 14.75 7.80 0.06
N GLY A 31 15.25 7.52 1.26
CA GLY A 31 16.14 8.44 1.98
C GLY A 31 17.41 8.77 1.21
N ILE A 32 18.01 7.79 0.54
CA ILE A 32 19.17 8.03 -0.34
C ILE A 32 18.77 8.94 -1.51
N ALA A 33 17.64 8.69 -2.14
CA ALA A 33 17.12 9.53 -3.22
C ALA A 33 16.84 10.96 -2.74
N ALA A 34 16.21 11.11 -1.56
CA ALA A 34 15.93 12.40 -0.95
C ALA A 34 17.21 13.21 -0.66
N ARG A 35 18.27 12.54 -0.18
CA ARG A 35 19.57 13.17 0.02
C ARG A 35 20.20 13.67 -1.29
N ASN A 36 20.09 12.89 -2.36
CA ASN A 36 20.67 13.25 -3.66
C ASN A 36 20.08 14.55 -4.23
N ILE A 37 18.88 14.92 -3.83
CA ILE A 37 18.24 16.20 -4.20
C ILE A 37 18.37 17.27 -3.11
N GLY A 38 19.22 17.04 -2.10
CA GLY A 38 19.57 18.02 -1.07
C GLY A 38 18.65 18.07 0.15
N LEU A 39 17.75 17.13 0.34
CA LEU A 39 16.95 17.06 1.56
C LEU A 39 17.80 16.62 2.76
N ASN A 40 17.57 17.28 3.91
CA ASN A 40 18.17 16.86 5.17
C ASN A 40 17.39 15.71 5.84
N ALA A 41 17.96 15.11 6.89
CA ALA A 41 17.37 13.96 7.56
C ALA A 41 15.98 14.23 8.16
N PHE A 42 15.77 15.44 8.71
CA PHE A 42 14.47 15.83 9.27
C PHE A 42 13.43 16.04 8.17
N GLN A 43 13.80 16.65 7.06
CA GLN A 43 12.91 16.82 5.90
C GLN A 43 12.51 15.47 5.31
N GLY A 44 13.46 14.53 5.17
CA GLY A 44 13.16 13.17 4.75
C GLY A 44 12.22 12.45 5.69
N PHE A 45 12.47 12.53 7.01
CA PHE A 45 11.59 11.97 8.02
C PHE A 45 10.16 12.54 7.93
N LEU A 46 10.04 13.86 7.86
CA LEU A 46 8.74 14.54 7.82
C LEU A 46 7.97 14.24 6.54
N MET A 47 8.67 14.23 5.39
CA MET A 47 8.08 13.85 4.10
C MET A 47 7.46 12.46 4.15
N SER A 48 8.23 11.47 4.61
CA SER A 48 7.76 10.09 4.70
C SER A 48 6.69 9.89 5.77
N LEU A 49 6.78 10.58 6.90
CA LEU A 49 5.74 10.54 7.92
C LEU A 49 4.39 11.07 7.40
N LEU A 50 4.40 12.13 6.60
CA LEU A 50 3.18 12.79 6.13
C LEU A 50 2.61 12.17 4.84
N ASN A 51 3.44 11.56 4.00
CA ASN A 51 3.00 10.99 2.72
C ASN A 51 2.81 9.47 2.79
N ASN A 52 3.72 8.76 3.43
CA ASN A 52 3.70 7.30 3.62
C ASN A 52 3.31 6.49 2.36
N ALA A 53 3.84 6.89 1.21
CA ALA A 53 3.49 6.33 -0.09
C ALA A 53 4.73 6.20 -0.99
N SER A 54 5.33 5.01 -1.07
CA SER A 54 6.60 4.76 -1.76
C SER A 54 6.66 5.35 -3.18
N ALA A 55 5.69 5.01 -4.02
CA ALA A 55 5.65 5.49 -5.40
C ALA A 55 5.37 6.99 -5.48
N GLY A 56 4.47 7.51 -4.63
CA GLY A 56 4.16 8.94 -4.55
C GLY A 56 5.34 9.78 -4.07
N GLU A 57 6.06 9.30 -3.05
CA GLU A 57 7.28 9.97 -2.57
C GLU A 57 8.37 10.00 -3.63
N TYR A 58 8.64 8.86 -4.26
CA TYR A 58 9.66 8.79 -5.30
C TYR A 58 9.33 9.67 -6.50
N ALA A 59 8.07 9.67 -6.95
CA ALA A 59 7.60 10.56 -8.00
C ALA A 59 7.71 12.03 -7.59
N GLY A 60 7.32 12.37 -6.35
CA GLY A 60 7.47 13.70 -5.78
C GLY A 60 8.93 14.17 -5.73
N LEU A 61 9.84 13.32 -5.28
CA LEU A 61 11.28 13.62 -5.26
C LEU A 61 11.82 13.90 -6.67
N THR A 62 11.37 13.15 -7.69
CA THR A 62 11.78 13.35 -9.08
C THR A 62 11.36 14.72 -9.60
N VAL A 63 10.11 15.14 -9.30
CA VAL A 63 9.57 16.44 -9.71
C VAL A 63 10.26 17.59 -8.95
N ILE A 64 10.53 17.40 -7.66
CA ILE A 64 11.31 18.35 -6.85
C ILE A 64 12.73 18.50 -7.40
N ALA A 65 13.39 17.39 -7.77
CA ALA A 65 14.73 17.42 -8.38
C ALA A 65 14.76 18.20 -9.70
N ALA A 66 13.66 18.18 -10.45
CA ALA A 66 13.48 18.96 -11.68
C ALA A 66 13.16 20.44 -11.43
N ASN A 67 13.05 20.89 -10.18
CA ASN A 67 12.60 22.23 -9.79
C ASN A 67 11.25 22.61 -10.39
N SER A 68 10.35 21.65 -10.54
CA SER A 68 9.02 21.86 -11.09
C SER A 68 8.12 22.63 -10.11
N PRO A 69 7.05 23.28 -10.61
CA PRO A 69 6.07 23.97 -9.76
C PRO A 69 5.39 23.02 -8.76
N TYR A 70 5.02 23.50 -7.58
CA TYR A 70 4.33 22.71 -6.55
C TYR A 70 3.03 22.05 -7.05
N ILE A 71 2.35 22.68 -8.01
CA ILE A 71 1.13 22.10 -8.61
C ILE A 71 1.45 20.80 -9.36
N GLU A 72 2.59 20.72 -10.02
CA GLU A 72 3.03 19.51 -10.72
C GLU A 72 3.34 18.38 -9.71
N VAL A 73 4.01 18.70 -8.61
CA VAL A 73 4.23 17.75 -7.51
C VAL A 73 2.89 17.20 -7.00
N ALA A 74 1.91 18.08 -6.77
CA ALA A 74 0.59 17.69 -6.30
C ALA A 74 -0.14 16.78 -7.30
N ILE A 75 -0.12 17.11 -8.58
CA ILE A 75 -0.78 16.32 -9.64
C ILE A 75 -0.11 14.96 -9.78
N VAL A 76 1.21 14.90 -9.87
CA VAL A 76 1.95 13.64 -10.00
C VAL A 76 1.71 12.74 -8.79
N THR A 77 1.77 13.29 -7.59
CA THR A 77 1.50 12.54 -6.36
C THR A 77 0.06 12.01 -6.33
N LEU A 78 -0.92 12.83 -6.72
CA LEU A 78 -2.33 12.42 -6.78
C LEU A 78 -2.54 11.28 -7.78
N ILE A 79 -1.99 11.40 -8.98
CA ILE A 79 -2.12 10.38 -10.04
C ILE A 79 -1.45 9.08 -9.60
N THR A 80 -0.24 9.16 -9.08
CA THR A 80 0.53 7.98 -8.64
C THR A 80 -0.17 7.23 -7.51
N ASN A 81 -0.83 7.98 -6.62
CA ASN A 81 -1.55 7.44 -5.45
C ASN A 81 -3.04 7.20 -5.70
N ALA A 82 -3.57 7.39 -6.92
CA ALA A 82 -4.99 7.25 -7.22
C ALA A 82 -5.57 5.86 -6.86
N ARG A 83 -4.74 4.81 -6.85
CA ARG A 83 -5.13 3.47 -6.39
C ARG A 83 -5.65 3.44 -4.95
N TYR A 84 -5.19 4.35 -4.09
CA TYR A 84 -5.67 4.44 -2.70
C TYR A 84 -7.14 4.84 -2.60
N LEU A 85 -7.69 5.52 -3.61
CA LEU A 85 -9.12 5.81 -3.69
C LEU A 85 -9.93 4.50 -3.80
N LEU A 86 -9.48 3.57 -4.65
CA LEU A 86 -10.14 2.26 -4.81
C LEU A 86 -10.04 1.43 -3.52
N MET A 87 -8.87 1.42 -2.88
CA MET A 87 -8.66 0.72 -1.61
C MET A 87 -9.52 1.32 -0.49
N SER A 88 -9.62 2.64 -0.43
CA SER A 88 -10.47 3.35 0.54
C SER A 88 -11.95 3.01 0.33
N CYS A 89 -12.42 2.96 -0.91
CA CYS A 89 -13.79 2.54 -1.22
C CYS A 89 -14.06 1.10 -0.78
N ALA A 90 -13.16 0.16 -1.10
CA ALA A 90 -13.30 -1.23 -0.69
C ALA A 90 -13.26 -1.40 0.83
N MET A 91 -12.36 -0.67 1.51
CA MET A 91 -12.24 -0.72 2.97
C MET A 91 -13.45 -0.11 3.67
N SER A 92 -14.04 0.94 3.09
CA SER A 92 -15.23 1.58 3.65
C SER A 92 -16.43 0.63 3.74
N GLN A 93 -16.57 -0.31 2.83
CA GLN A 93 -17.61 -1.34 2.83
C GLN A 93 -17.44 -2.37 3.96
N ARG A 94 -16.28 -2.44 4.55
CA ARG A 94 -15.96 -3.34 5.68
C ARG A 94 -16.09 -2.64 7.03
N LEU A 95 -16.44 -1.37 7.07
CA LEU A 95 -16.63 -0.59 8.29
C LEU A 95 -18.08 -0.60 8.72
N SER A 96 -18.31 -0.57 10.06
CA SER A 96 -19.66 -0.37 10.59
C SER A 96 -20.23 0.98 10.13
N PRO A 97 -21.50 1.05 9.73
CA PRO A 97 -22.19 2.31 9.42
C PRO A 97 -22.10 3.34 10.56
N ASP A 98 -22.17 2.86 11.80
CA ASP A 98 -22.15 3.69 13.02
C ASP A 98 -20.75 4.16 13.43
N LEU A 99 -19.70 3.80 12.66
CA LEU A 99 -18.35 4.18 12.96
C LEU A 99 -18.16 5.69 12.80
N SER A 100 -17.66 6.35 13.86
CA SER A 100 -17.48 7.81 13.88
C SER A 100 -16.49 8.27 12.80
N LEU A 101 -16.65 9.50 12.32
CA LEU A 101 -15.78 10.11 11.32
C LEU A 101 -14.32 10.13 11.77
N GLY A 102 -14.05 10.37 13.06
CA GLY A 102 -12.69 10.37 13.61
C GLY A 102 -11.97 9.03 13.41
N HIS A 103 -12.65 7.91 13.66
CA HIS A 103 -12.10 6.59 13.38
C HIS A 103 -11.84 6.37 11.88
N ARG A 104 -12.77 6.81 11.01
CA ARG A 104 -12.63 6.69 9.55
C ARG A 104 -11.42 7.47 9.05
N LEU A 105 -11.26 8.73 9.49
CA LEU A 105 -10.13 9.58 9.12
C LEU A 105 -8.80 8.99 9.62
N LEU A 106 -8.75 8.51 10.87
CA LEU A 106 -7.52 7.94 11.42
C LEU A 106 -7.12 6.64 10.69
N MET A 107 -8.09 5.79 10.33
CA MET A 107 -7.81 4.59 9.54
C MET A 107 -7.36 4.93 8.12
N SER A 108 -7.93 5.99 7.51
CA SER A 108 -7.60 6.38 6.13
C SER A 108 -6.21 7.02 6.00
N TYR A 109 -5.63 7.50 7.09
CA TYR A 109 -4.33 8.15 7.08
C TYR A 109 -3.21 7.23 6.57
N ASP A 110 -3.27 5.94 6.87
CA ASP A 110 -2.22 4.97 6.55
C ASP A 110 -2.79 3.76 5.78
N ILE A 111 -3.54 4.03 4.71
CA ILE A 111 -4.00 2.98 3.79
C ILE A 111 -2.90 2.73 2.77
N THR A 112 -2.01 1.81 3.08
CA THR A 112 -1.01 1.30 2.15
C THR A 112 -1.43 -0.05 1.59
N ASP A 113 -0.77 -0.52 0.52
CA ASP A 113 -1.11 -1.80 -0.13
C ASP A 113 -1.06 -2.96 0.87
N GLU A 114 -0.07 -2.97 1.75
CA GLU A 114 0.17 -4.02 2.73
C GLU A 114 -0.82 -3.96 3.89
N LEU A 115 -1.03 -2.77 4.45
CA LEU A 115 -2.00 -2.58 5.54
C LEU A 115 -3.42 -2.83 5.07
N PHE A 116 -3.76 -2.39 3.86
CA PHE A 116 -5.01 -2.74 3.20
C PHE A 116 -5.14 -4.25 3.04
N GLY A 117 -4.10 -4.92 2.51
CA GLY A 117 -4.11 -6.35 2.27
C GLY A 117 -4.41 -7.18 3.52
N ILE A 118 -3.76 -6.88 4.65
CA ILE A 118 -4.02 -7.59 5.92
C ILE A 118 -5.37 -7.21 6.53
N ALA A 119 -5.83 -5.97 6.35
CA ALA A 119 -7.11 -5.52 6.88
C ALA A 119 -8.30 -6.12 6.10
N ILE A 120 -8.26 -6.06 4.75
CA ILE A 120 -9.36 -6.54 3.90
C ILE A 120 -9.54 -8.05 3.96
N SER A 121 -8.46 -8.80 4.24
CA SER A 121 -8.51 -10.26 4.38
C SER A 121 -9.17 -10.74 5.67
N ARG A 122 -9.45 -9.84 6.62
CA ARG A 122 -10.13 -10.18 7.87
C ARG A 122 -11.61 -10.51 7.62
N PRO A 123 -12.17 -11.53 8.26
CA PRO A 123 -13.60 -11.83 8.14
C PRO A 123 -14.48 -10.80 8.85
N GLY A 124 -15.69 -10.56 8.33
CA GLY A 124 -16.71 -9.71 8.94
C GLY A 124 -16.35 -8.21 8.96
N THR A 125 -17.04 -7.46 9.82
CA THR A 125 -16.80 -6.02 10.00
C THR A 125 -15.45 -5.73 10.63
N LEU A 126 -14.69 -4.81 10.04
CA LEU A 126 -13.36 -4.46 10.50
C LEU A 126 -13.42 -3.64 11.80
N ASN A 127 -12.67 -4.09 12.81
CA ASN A 127 -12.50 -3.34 14.04
C ASN A 127 -11.39 -2.28 13.84
N PRO A 128 -11.65 -0.97 14.06
CA PRO A 128 -10.67 0.11 13.89
C PRO A 128 -9.37 -0.11 14.69
N TYR A 129 -9.47 -0.69 15.87
CA TYR A 129 -8.30 -0.95 16.72
C TYR A 129 -7.33 -1.96 16.12
N TYR A 130 -7.81 -2.85 15.23
CA TYR A 130 -6.91 -3.70 14.45
C TYR A 130 -6.01 -2.87 13.54
N THR A 131 -6.60 -1.94 12.78
CA THR A 131 -5.86 -1.05 11.88
C THR A 131 -4.87 -0.18 12.66
N TYR A 132 -5.29 0.38 13.81
CA TYR A 132 -4.38 1.15 14.67
C TYR A 132 -3.17 0.34 15.13
N GLY A 133 -3.42 -0.89 15.59
CA GLY A 133 -2.32 -1.79 15.96
C GLY A 133 -1.39 -2.06 14.78
N ALA A 134 -1.97 -2.29 13.60
CA ALA A 134 -1.20 -2.59 12.39
C ALA A 134 -0.31 -1.43 11.92
N MET A 135 -0.71 -0.17 12.16
CA MET A 135 0.04 1.04 11.78
C MET A 135 1.22 1.36 12.69
N VAL A 136 1.23 0.87 13.93
CA VAL A 136 2.22 1.27 14.97
C VAL A 136 3.66 1.02 14.57
N THR A 137 3.94 -0.02 13.81
CA THR A 137 5.31 -0.35 13.37
C THR A 137 5.62 0.11 11.96
N PRO A 138 4.72 0.00 10.96
CA PRO A 138 4.97 0.47 9.60
C PRO A 138 5.20 1.98 9.50
N LEU A 139 4.34 2.78 10.11
CA LEU A 139 4.41 4.23 10.02
C LEU A 139 5.75 4.80 10.52
N PRO A 140 6.20 4.52 11.76
CA PRO A 140 7.53 4.95 12.18
C PRO A 140 8.65 4.23 11.41
N GLY A 141 8.47 2.97 11.04
CA GLY A 141 9.44 2.23 10.22
C GLY A 141 9.74 2.96 8.91
N TRP A 142 8.70 3.43 8.23
CA TRP A 142 8.82 4.20 6.99
C TRP A 142 9.55 5.53 7.19
N ALA A 143 9.11 6.34 8.16
CA ALA A 143 9.71 7.64 8.44
C ALA A 143 11.17 7.55 8.90
N PHE A 144 11.48 6.65 9.84
CA PHE A 144 12.84 6.45 10.33
C PHE A 144 13.76 5.81 9.28
N GLY A 145 13.24 4.91 8.44
CA GLY A 145 14.02 4.33 7.35
C GLY A 145 14.48 5.40 6.36
N THR A 146 13.58 6.31 5.95
CA THR A 146 13.94 7.45 5.10
C THR A 146 14.98 8.35 5.79
N MET A 147 14.77 8.69 7.06
CA MET A 147 15.73 9.49 7.82
C MET A 147 17.13 8.84 7.84
N LEU A 148 17.18 7.56 8.14
CA LEU A 148 18.44 6.80 8.16
C LEU A 148 19.08 6.73 6.78
N GLY A 149 18.28 6.60 5.71
CA GLY A 149 18.74 6.64 4.33
C GLY A 149 19.38 7.97 3.95
N VAL A 150 18.81 9.10 4.41
CA VAL A 150 19.41 10.43 4.22
C VAL A 150 20.74 10.55 4.98
N ILE A 151 20.81 10.04 6.21
CA ILE A 151 22.04 10.10 7.03
C ILE A 151 23.14 9.23 6.44
N ALA A 152 22.79 7.99 6.09
CA ALA A 152 23.77 6.96 5.71
C ALA A 152 24.01 6.85 4.19
N GLY A 153 23.27 7.61 3.38
CA GLY A 153 23.25 7.45 1.92
C GLY A 153 24.61 7.57 1.21
N ASN A 154 25.62 8.17 1.85
CA ASN A 154 26.98 8.25 1.31
C ASN A 154 27.88 7.09 1.76
N ILE A 155 27.43 6.25 2.69
CA ILE A 155 28.26 5.22 3.32
C ILE A 155 27.98 3.84 2.71
N MET A 156 26.75 3.65 2.17
CA MET A 156 26.32 2.35 1.66
C MET A 156 26.77 2.11 0.22
N SER A 157 27.26 0.90 -0.04
CA SER A 157 27.56 0.47 -1.40
C SER A 157 26.27 0.29 -2.23
N PRO A 158 26.30 0.47 -3.57
CA PRO A 158 25.16 0.22 -4.45
C PRO A 158 24.56 -1.19 -4.31
N ARG A 159 25.40 -2.18 -3.98
CA ARG A 159 24.95 -3.57 -3.73
C ARG A 159 24.05 -3.68 -2.50
N MET A 160 24.36 -2.96 -1.42
CA MET A 160 23.52 -2.95 -0.22
C MET A 160 22.19 -2.27 -0.50
N VAL A 161 22.20 -1.13 -1.21
CA VAL A 161 20.95 -0.43 -1.62
C VAL A 161 20.07 -1.36 -2.47
N SER A 162 20.66 -2.07 -3.44
CA SER A 162 19.94 -3.05 -4.26
C SER A 162 19.34 -4.19 -3.43
N ALA A 163 20.08 -4.70 -2.43
CA ALA A 163 19.59 -5.76 -1.55
C ALA A 163 18.36 -5.30 -0.72
N PHE A 164 18.36 -4.08 -0.20
CA PHE A 164 17.20 -3.51 0.49
C PHE A 164 15.99 -3.34 -0.44
N SER A 165 16.21 -2.94 -1.69
CA SER A 165 15.13 -2.83 -2.69
C SER A 165 14.49 -4.18 -3.00
N VAL A 166 15.25 -5.28 -3.00
CA VAL A 166 14.72 -6.65 -3.20
C VAL A 166 13.83 -7.09 -2.03
N ALA A 167 14.09 -6.62 -0.81
CA ALA A 167 13.27 -6.95 0.35
C ALA A 167 11.80 -6.51 0.18
N LEU A 168 11.54 -5.40 -0.53
CA LEU A 168 10.19 -4.95 -0.88
C LEU A 168 9.43 -6.01 -1.68
N PHE A 169 10.03 -6.57 -2.71
CA PHE A 169 9.38 -7.60 -3.52
C PHE A 169 9.08 -8.86 -2.71
N GLY A 170 9.99 -9.24 -1.80
CA GLY A 170 9.77 -10.34 -0.86
C GLY A 170 8.56 -10.11 0.04
N MET A 171 8.38 -8.88 0.51
CA MET A 171 7.23 -8.50 1.33
C MET A 171 5.91 -8.59 0.55
N PHE A 172 5.84 -8.09 -0.69
CA PHE A 172 4.65 -8.24 -1.53
C PHE A 172 4.30 -9.72 -1.78
N ILE A 173 5.29 -10.55 -2.07
CA ILE A 173 5.09 -11.98 -2.24
C ILE A 173 4.53 -12.61 -0.97
N ALA A 174 5.04 -12.24 0.20
CA ALA A 174 4.56 -12.75 1.49
C ALA A 174 3.08 -12.39 1.76
N ILE A 175 2.61 -11.24 1.29
CA ILE A 175 1.20 -10.81 1.44
C ILE A 175 0.28 -11.50 0.43
N ILE A 176 0.75 -11.70 -0.81
CA ILE A 176 -0.07 -12.23 -1.92
C ILE A 176 -0.25 -13.75 -1.84
N ILE A 177 0.77 -14.50 -1.40
CA ILE A 177 0.74 -15.97 -1.41
C ILE A 177 -0.36 -16.56 -0.52
N PRO A 178 -0.57 -16.14 0.75
CA PRO A 178 -1.55 -16.77 1.61
C PRO A 178 -2.99 -16.69 1.07
N PRO A 179 -3.51 -15.52 0.63
CA PRO A 179 -4.83 -15.42 0.01
C PRO A 179 -4.93 -16.24 -1.29
N SER A 180 -3.88 -16.27 -2.10
CA SER A 180 -3.85 -17.02 -3.36
C SER A 180 -3.93 -18.54 -3.14
N LYS A 181 -3.36 -19.06 -2.04
CA LYS A 181 -3.50 -20.47 -1.67
C LYS A 181 -4.91 -20.85 -1.24
N GLN A 182 -5.64 -19.90 -0.64
CA GLN A 182 -6.98 -20.14 -0.11
C GLN A 182 -8.08 -19.95 -1.15
N ASN A 183 -7.86 -19.11 -2.16
CA ASN A 183 -8.85 -18.76 -3.17
C ASN A 183 -8.26 -18.82 -4.58
N LYS A 184 -8.77 -19.76 -5.39
CA LYS A 184 -8.34 -19.96 -6.79
C LYS A 184 -8.62 -18.76 -7.68
N VAL A 185 -9.68 -18.00 -7.42
CA VAL A 185 -10.01 -16.77 -8.17
C VAL A 185 -8.95 -15.72 -7.90
N VAL A 186 -8.54 -15.53 -6.63
CA VAL A 186 -7.44 -14.64 -6.26
C VAL A 186 -6.13 -15.06 -6.92
N ALA A 187 -5.81 -16.36 -6.90
CA ALA A 187 -4.62 -16.88 -7.57
C ALA A 187 -4.63 -16.60 -9.08
N GLY A 188 -5.77 -16.80 -9.73
CA GLY A 188 -5.96 -16.50 -11.15
C GLY A 188 -5.80 -15.01 -11.46
N LEU A 189 -6.41 -14.15 -10.65
CA LEU A 189 -6.30 -12.69 -10.81
C LEU A 189 -4.87 -12.19 -10.60
N VAL A 190 -4.16 -12.70 -9.60
CA VAL A 190 -2.75 -12.38 -9.37
C VAL A 190 -1.90 -12.78 -10.57
N THR A 191 -2.09 -14.00 -11.07
CA THR A 191 -1.37 -14.48 -12.26
C THR A 191 -1.67 -13.61 -13.49
N LEU A 192 -2.95 -13.29 -13.71
CA LEU A 192 -3.39 -12.43 -14.81
C LEU A 192 -2.80 -11.01 -14.66
N ALA A 193 -2.75 -10.47 -13.43
CA ALA A 193 -2.15 -9.16 -13.18
C ALA A 193 -0.65 -9.13 -13.52
N PHE A 194 0.11 -10.16 -13.15
CA PHE A 194 1.52 -10.27 -13.54
C PHE A 194 1.71 -10.35 -15.05
N ILE A 195 0.93 -11.21 -15.73
CA ILE A 195 0.99 -11.36 -17.18
C ILE A 195 0.62 -10.04 -17.88
N SER A 196 -0.48 -9.41 -17.46
CA SER A 196 -0.96 -8.15 -18.05
C SER A 196 0.03 -7.00 -17.81
N SER A 197 0.62 -6.93 -16.61
CA SER A 197 1.63 -5.93 -16.28
C SER A 197 2.88 -6.11 -17.15
N PHE A 198 3.37 -7.34 -17.31
CA PHE A 198 4.49 -7.64 -18.19
C PHE A 198 4.17 -7.33 -19.66
N ALA A 199 3.00 -7.76 -20.15
CA ALA A 199 2.56 -7.47 -21.51
C ALA A 199 2.47 -5.96 -21.78
N ALA A 200 1.97 -5.18 -20.79
CA ALA A 200 1.88 -3.73 -20.89
C ALA A 200 3.25 -3.03 -21.00
N THR A 201 4.31 -3.62 -20.47
CA THR A 201 5.68 -3.09 -20.68
C THR A 201 6.24 -3.41 -22.06
N CYS A 202 5.81 -4.51 -22.67
CA CYS A 202 6.28 -4.95 -23.99
C CYS A 202 5.53 -4.29 -25.16
N LEU A 203 4.31 -3.78 -24.92
CA LEU A 203 3.49 -3.19 -25.98
C LEU A 203 3.90 -1.74 -26.25
N PRO A 204 4.33 -1.37 -27.51
CA PRO A 204 4.90 -0.06 -27.81
C PRO A 204 3.95 1.11 -27.50
N TRP A 205 2.63 0.91 -27.62
CA TRP A 205 1.62 1.94 -27.39
C TRP A 205 1.32 2.18 -25.89
N ILE A 206 1.50 1.16 -25.07
CA ILE A 206 1.23 1.21 -23.63
C ILE A 206 2.50 1.56 -22.85
N SER A 207 3.66 1.19 -23.37
CA SER A 207 4.96 1.50 -22.75
C SER A 207 5.28 3.00 -22.71
N THR A 208 4.62 3.82 -23.53
CA THR A 208 4.74 5.29 -23.51
C THR A 208 4.01 5.92 -22.30
N LEU A 209 3.07 5.20 -21.71
CA LEU A 209 2.38 5.68 -20.50
C LEU A 209 3.30 5.56 -19.28
N SER A 210 3.14 6.48 -18.34
CA SER A 210 3.84 6.39 -17.05
C SER A 210 3.48 5.11 -16.29
N ASP A 211 4.39 4.61 -15.48
CA ASP A 211 4.17 3.41 -14.66
C ASP A 211 2.93 3.53 -13.77
N GLY A 212 2.70 4.72 -13.19
CA GLY A 212 1.51 5.00 -12.38
C GLY A 212 0.21 4.88 -13.17
N THR A 213 0.16 5.47 -14.36
CA THR A 213 -1.03 5.41 -15.24
C THR A 213 -1.32 3.97 -15.67
N ARG A 214 -0.31 3.19 -16.06
CA ARG A 214 -0.45 1.77 -16.39
C ARG A 214 -1.02 0.97 -15.22
N THR A 215 -0.48 1.19 -14.03
CA THR A 215 -0.94 0.52 -12.80
C THR A 215 -2.40 0.83 -12.51
N ILE A 216 -2.83 2.09 -12.64
CA ILE A 216 -4.22 2.50 -12.44
C ILE A 216 -5.15 1.80 -13.43
N ILE A 217 -4.82 1.84 -14.73
CA ILE A 217 -5.63 1.21 -15.77
C ILE A 217 -5.77 -0.29 -15.52
N LEU A 218 -4.66 -0.98 -15.25
CA LEU A 218 -4.68 -2.42 -14.99
C LEU A 218 -5.49 -2.75 -13.73
N ASN A 219 -5.34 -2.00 -12.64
CA ASN A 219 -6.12 -2.20 -11.42
C ASN A 219 -7.62 -2.03 -11.67
N VAL A 220 -8.03 -0.96 -12.36
CA VAL A 220 -9.44 -0.71 -12.65
C VAL A 220 -10.02 -1.80 -13.53
N VAL A 221 -9.34 -2.15 -14.63
CA VAL A 221 -9.82 -3.15 -15.59
C VAL A 221 -9.91 -4.54 -14.95
N LEU A 222 -8.87 -4.97 -14.24
CA LEU A 222 -8.85 -6.29 -13.60
C LEU A 222 -9.85 -6.38 -12.46
N SER A 223 -9.97 -5.31 -11.64
CA SER A 223 -10.92 -5.28 -10.53
C SER A 223 -12.37 -5.25 -11.01
N ALA A 224 -12.67 -4.44 -12.03
CA ALA A 224 -14.00 -4.40 -12.64
C ALA A 224 -14.37 -5.74 -13.30
N GLY A 225 -13.43 -6.35 -14.02
CA GLY A 225 -13.62 -7.68 -14.59
C GLY A 225 -13.87 -8.72 -13.50
N ALA A 226 -13.07 -8.72 -12.44
CA ALA A 226 -13.25 -9.64 -11.31
C ALA A 226 -14.60 -9.46 -10.63
N ALA A 227 -15.01 -8.22 -10.38
CA ALA A 227 -16.32 -7.92 -9.77
C ALA A 227 -17.50 -8.38 -10.64
N PHE A 228 -17.36 -8.27 -11.95
CA PHE A 228 -18.41 -8.69 -12.90
C PHE A 228 -18.51 -10.22 -13.01
N PHE A 229 -17.39 -10.92 -13.14
CA PHE A 229 -17.36 -12.37 -13.34
C PHE A 229 -17.43 -13.20 -12.06
N PHE A 230 -16.98 -12.63 -10.92
CA PHE A 230 -16.91 -13.30 -9.63
C PHE A 230 -17.45 -12.42 -8.51
N PRO A 231 -18.76 -12.04 -8.56
CA PRO A 231 -19.37 -11.21 -7.54
C PRO A 231 -19.30 -11.93 -6.18
N ILE A 232 -18.97 -11.20 -5.13
CA ILE A 232 -19.01 -11.71 -3.76
C ILE A 232 -20.44 -11.55 -3.27
N PRO A 233 -21.14 -12.62 -2.81
CA PRO A 233 -22.48 -12.53 -2.27
C PRO A 233 -22.52 -11.53 -1.10
N THR A 234 -23.54 -10.68 -1.07
CA THR A 234 -23.78 -9.79 0.07
C THR A 234 -24.26 -10.61 1.28
N GLU A 235 -24.03 -10.11 2.51
CA GLU A 235 -24.43 -10.81 3.74
C GLU A 235 -25.96 -11.09 3.76
N ASP A 236 -26.77 -10.27 3.10
CA ASP A 236 -28.21 -10.48 2.97
C ASP A 236 -28.56 -11.71 2.11
N GLU A 237 -27.82 -11.97 1.04
CA GLU A 237 -28.02 -13.14 0.19
C GLU A 237 -27.57 -14.44 0.88
N THR A 238 -26.48 -14.37 1.66
CA THR A 238 -25.99 -15.50 2.45
C THR A 238 -26.99 -15.87 3.56
N SER A 239 -27.61 -14.86 4.19
CA SER A 239 -28.64 -15.06 5.22
C SER A 239 -29.95 -15.63 4.67
N ALA A 240 -30.29 -15.33 3.43
CA ALA A 240 -31.45 -15.88 2.75
C ALA A 240 -31.26 -17.35 2.33
N SER A 241 -30.04 -17.71 1.89
CA SER A 241 -29.72 -19.08 1.47
C SER A 241 -29.63 -20.08 2.64
N THR A 242 -29.34 -19.60 3.86
CA THR A 242 -29.24 -20.46 5.07
C THR A 242 -30.60 -20.72 5.71
N LYS A 243 -31.66 -20.06 5.24
CA LYS A 243 -33.05 -20.22 5.75
C LYS A 243 -33.95 -21.11 4.86
N GLN A 244 -33.41 -21.68 3.80
CA GLN A 244 -34.05 -22.72 2.97
C GLN A 244 -33.38 -24.08 3.26
#